data_0c7ecd390b8c3f38560d386f895885fe
#
_entry.id   0c7ecd390b8c3f38560d386f895885fe
#
_cell.length_a   1.000
_cell.length_b   1.000
_cell.length_c   1.000
_cell.angle_alpha   90.00
_cell.angle_beta   90.00
_cell.angle_gamma   90.00
#
_symmetry.space_group_name_H-M   'P 1'
#
loop_
_entity.id
_entity.type
_entity.pdbx_description
1 polymer ?
#
loop_
_entity_poly.entity_id
_entity_poly.type
_entity_poly.pdbx_seq_one_letter_code
_entity_poly.pdbx_strand_id
1 'polypeptide(L)'
;MVKPRLPPETLPEMDAVVDGESSGVVPVAEAWAEVYAQMKRAFFVRDYGRAVDLGERFVASHPTHADARLFVEECRTLLENQIAKQLPLERAVVLRVPLEQIEGLDARTAFLLSRVDGRTSIDDLADLASMPRIEALRIIAVAIESGVLDVDDY
;
A
#
# COMPACT_ATOMS: atom_id res chain seq x y z
N MET A 1 -9.66 -15.69 -24.80
CA MET A 1 -9.43 -15.30 -24.64
C MET A 1 -9.11 -14.89 -24.57
N VAL A 2 -9.15 -14.80 -24.17
CA VAL A 2 -8.86 -14.25 -23.86
C VAL A 2 -8.53 -13.84 -23.67
N LYS A 3 -8.31 -13.45 -23.50
CA LYS A 3 -8.10 -12.76 -23.07
C LYS A 3 -7.30 -12.23 -22.99
N PRO A 4 -7.06 -11.91 -22.79
CA PRO A 4 -6.46 -11.32 -22.37
C PRO A 4 -6.15 -11.35 -22.00
N ARG A 5 -5.89 -11.07 -21.75
CA ARG A 5 -5.82 -10.97 -21.08
C ARG A 5 -5.40 -11.06 -20.64
N LEU A 6 -5.51 -11.17 -20.27
CA LEU A 6 -5.41 -11.42 -19.61
C LEU A 6 -5.15 -12.33 -19.72
N PRO A 7 -5.00 -12.60 -19.50
CA PRO A 7 -4.66 -13.23 -19.39
C PRO A 7 -4.66 -14.16 -19.34
N PRO A 8 -4.40 -14.54 -19.52
CA PRO A 8 -4.48 -15.11 -19.35
C PRO A 8 -4.46 -15.89 -18.96
N GLU A 9 -4.14 -15.76 -18.70
CA GLU A 9 -4.16 -16.14 -18.30
C GLU A 9 -4.26 -16.73 -17.69
N THR A 10 -4.43 -16.89 -17.51
CA THR A 10 -4.82 -17.19 -16.99
C THR A 10 -5.40 -17.88 -16.45
N LEU A 11 -5.52 -18.15 -16.24
CA LEU A 11 -6.37 -18.50 -15.73
C LEU A 11 -6.74 -19.64 -15.41
N PRO A 12 -6.43 -20.03 -15.09
CA PRO A 12 -6.90 -20.82 -14.89
C PRO A 12 -7.48 -21.62 -14.58
N GLU A 13 -7.28 -21.86 -14.49
CA GLU A 13 -8.09 -22.19 -14.40
C GLU A 13 -8.80 -22.21 -13.93
N MET A 14 -8.99 -21.73 -13.57
CA MET A 14 -9.85 -21.33 -13.25
C MET A 14 -10.79 -21.58 -13.43
N ASP A 15 -10.80 -21.63 -13.50
CA ASP A 15 -11.69 -21.51 -13.79
C ASP A 15 -12.65 -21.81 -13.76
N ALA A 16 -12.72 -21.86 -13.64
CA ALA A 16 -13.57 -21.85 -13.73
C ALA A 16 -14.47 -22.11 -13.64
N VAL A 17 -14.70 -21.91 -13.41
CA VAL A 17 -15.51 -21.94 -13.48
C VAL A 17 -16.47 -21.94 -13.36
N VAL A 18 -16.57 -21.75 -13.20
CA VAL A 18 -17.55 -21.69 -13.15
C VAL A 18 -18.66 -21.80 -13.51
N ASP A 19 -18.92 -22.10 -13.56
CA ASP A 19 -19.87 -22.24 -14.17
C ASP A 19 -20.83 -21.43 -14.26
N GLY A 20 -20.64 -20.82 -14.28
CA GLY A 20 -21.31 -19.80 -14.80
C GLY A 20 -22.75 -19.75 -14.69
N GLU A 21 -23.29 -20.75 -14.50
CA GLU A 21 -24.69 -20.70 -14.41
C GLU A 21 -25.16 -19.98 -13.19
N SER A 22 -24.30 -19.58 -12.35
CA SER A 22 -24.76 -18.80 -11.23
C SER A 22 -25.20 -17.45 -11.72
N SER A 23 -26.45 -17.27 -11.84
CA SER A 23 -26.99 -16.01 -12.28
C SER A 23 -26.60 -14.91 -11.32
N GLY A 24 -26.11 -13.82 -11.86
CA GLY A 24 -25.70 -12.68 -11.07
C GLY A 24 -24.28 -12.75 -10.51
N VAL A 25 -23.59 -13.86 -10.68
CA VAL A 25 -22.23 -13.97 -10.22
C VAL A 25 -21.27 -13.54 -11.33
N VAL A 26 -20.43 -12.55 -11.03
CA VAL A 26 -19.43 -12.09 -11.98
C VAL A 26 -18.30 -13.13 -12.04
N PRO A 27 -17.90 -13.57 -13.23
CA PRO A 27 -16.76 -14.47 -13.33
C PRO A 27 -15.50 -13.86 -12.70
N VAL A 28 -14.70 -14.71 -12.08
CA VAL A 28 -13.48 -14.26 -11.38
C VAL A 28 -12.58 -13.47 -12.32
N ALA A 29 -12.42 -13.93 -13.57
CA ALA A 29 -11.58 -13.25 -14.53
C ALA A 29 -12.07 -11.83 -14.81
N GLU A 30 -13.37 -11.63 -14.94
CA GLU A 30 -13.93 -10.29 -15.17
C GLU A 30 -13.80 -9.42 -13.95
N ALA A 31 -13.94 -9.98 -12.75
CA ALA A 31 -13.78 -9.23 -11.52
C ALA A 31 -12.35 -8.71 -11.40
N TRP A 32 -11.36 -9.53 -11.74
CA TRP A 32 -9.96 -9.11 -11.69
C TRP A 32 -9.59 -8.15 -12.80
N ALA A 33 -10.21 -8.27 -13.98
CA ALA A 33 -10.02 -7.29 -15.04
C ALA A 33 -10.47 -5.91 -14.59
N GLU A 34 -11.58 -5.85 -13.85
CA GLU A 34 -12.07 -4.58 -13.31
C GLU A 34 -11.11 -4.02 -12.26
N VAL A 35 -10.57 -4.87 -11.38
CA VAL A 35 -9.59 -4.42 -10.39
C VAL A 35 -8.36 -3.85 -11.09
N TYR A 36 -7.88 -4.53 -12.13
CA TYR A 36 -6.72 -4.05 -12.89
C TYR A 36 -7.00 -2.70 -13.55
N ALA A 37 -8.20 -2.56 -14.12
CA ALA A 37 -8.61 -1.29 -14.73
C ALA A 37 -8.68 -0.17 -13.69
N GLN A 38 -9.20 -0.47 -12.49
CA GLN A 38 -9.27 0.52 -11.41
C GLN A 38 -7.87 0.92 -10.93
N MET A 39 -6.94 -0.04 -10.87
CA MET A 39 -5.57 0.22 -10.52
C MET A 39 -4.93 1.21 -11.49
N LYS A 40 -5.14 1.00 -12.79
CA LYS A 40 -4.61 1.92 -13.80
C LYS A 40 -5.25 3.30 -13.70
N ARG A 41 -6.56 3.36 -13.47
CA ARG A 41 -7.24 4.64 -13.31
C ARG A 41 -6.70 5.40 -12.10
N ALA A 42 -6.47 4.72 -11.00
CA ALA A 42 -5.88 5.34 -9.82
C ALA A 42 -4.50 5.91 -10.14
N PHE A 43 -3.70 5.17 -10.90
CA PHE A 43 -2.39 5.64 -11.34
C PHE A 43 -2.50 6.93 -12.15
N PHE A 44 -3.41 6.97 -13.11
CA PHE A 44 -3.55 8.14 -13.97
C PHE A 44 -3.98 9.39 -13.23
N VAL A 45 -4.76 9.24 -12.16
CA VAL A 45 -5.15 10.41 -11.35
C VAL A 45 -4.16 10.65 -10.20
N ARG A 46 -3.05 9.94 -10.21
CA ARG A 46 -1.96 10.07 -9.23
C ARG A 46 -2.36 9.68 -7.81
N ASP A 47 -3.37 8.85 -7.69
CA ASP A 47 -3.73 8.23 -6.42
C ASP A 47 -2.91 6.94 -6.27
N TYR A 48 -1.62 7.12 -6.03
CA TYR A 48 -0.70 5.99 -5.99
C TYR A 48 -0.96 5.06 -4.82
N GLY A 49 -1.48 5.61 -3.71
CA GLY A 49 -1.85 4.77 -2.57
C GLY A 49 -2.92 3.76 -2.95
N ARG A 50 -3.97 4.23 -3.61
CA ARG A 50 -5.02 3.33 -4.09
C ARG A 50 -4.50 2.36 -5.15
N ALA A 51 -3.64 2.85 -6.05
CA ALA A 51 -3.06 1.99 -7.08
C ALA A 51 -2.24 0.85 -6.46
N VAL A 52 -1.45 1.14 -5.43
CA VAL A 52 -0.67 0.13 -4.73
C VAL A 52 -1.60 -0.87 -4.03
N ASP A 53 -2.61 -0.39 -3.30
CA ASP A 53 -3.51 -1.27 -2.56
C ASP A 53 -4.27 -2.21 -3.49
N LEU A 54 -4.78 -1.71 -4.60
CA LEU A 54 -5.47 -2.52 -5.59
C LEU A 54 -4.50 -3.48 -6.27
N GLY A 55 -3.31 -2.98 -6.60
CA GLY A 55 -2.30 -3.78 -7.28
C GLY A 55 -1.79 -4.93 -6.43
N GLU A 56 -1.58 -4.70 -5.14
CA GLU A 56 -1.14 -5.76 -4.23
C GLU A 56 -2.18 -6.87 -4.13
N ARG A 57 -3.46 -6.49 -4.07
CA ARG A 57 -4.54 -7.47 -4.06
C ARG A 57 -4.58 -8.26 -5.37
N PHE A 58 -4.38 -7.58 -6.50
CA PHE A 58 -4.33 -8.25 -7.79
C PHE A 58 -3.17 -9.24 -7.86
N VAL A 59 -1.97 -8.81 -7.46
CA VAL A 59 -0.77 -9.65 -7.50
C VAL A 59 -0.90 -10.84 -6.55
N ALA A 60 -1.54 -10.64 -5.38
CA ALA A 60 -1.77 -11.74 -4.44
C ALA A 60 -2.58 -12.87 -5.09
N SER A 61 -3.52 -12.52 -5.95
CA SER A 61 -4.34 -13.51 -6.67
C SER A 61 -3.70 -13.97 -7.98
N HIS A 62 -2.76 -13.20 -8.51
CA HIS A 62 -2.09 -13.47 -9.79
C HIS A 62 -0.58 -13.31 -9.64
N PRO A 63 0.08 -14.16 -8.82
CA PRO A 63 1.49 -13.94 -8.47
C PRO A 63 2.45 -14.08 -9.66
N THR A 64 2.02 -14.72 -10.74
CA THR A 64 2.85 -14.88 -11.93
C THR A 64 2.63 -13.80 -12.99
N HIS A 65 1.75 -12.85 -12.71
CA HIS A 65 1.46 -11.78 -13.68
C HIS A 65 2.57 -10.73 -13.59
N ALA A 66 3.56 -10.87 -14.46
CA ALA A 66 4.77 -10.06 -14.42
C ALA A 66 4.48 -8.56 -14.59
N ASP A 67 3.62 -8.21 -15.54
CA ASP A 67 3.31 -6.81 -15.80
C ASP A 67 2.66 -6.13 -14.59
N ALA A 68 1.78 -6.84 -13.90
CA ALA A 68 1.13 -6.30 -12.72
C ALA A 68 2.13 -6.08 -11.59
N ARG A 69 3.06 -7.03 -11.41
CA ARG A 69 4.10 -6.87 -10.37
C ARG A 69 4.99 -5.66 -10.65
N LEU A 70 5.40 -5.49 -11.90
CA LEU A 70 6.21 -4.33 -12.27
C LEU A 70 5.43 -3.03 -12.08
N PHE A 71 4.16 -3.04 -12.44
CA PHE A 71 3.30 -1.86 -12.27
C PHE A 71 3.16 -1.49 -10.78
N VAL A 72 2.99 -2.48 -9.92
CA VAL A 72 2.89 -2.24 -8.48
C VAL A 72 4.20 -1.67 -7.93
N GLU A 73 5.34 -2.21 -8.38
CA GLU A 73 6.64 -1.69 -7.96
C GLU A 73 6.83 -0.23 -8.37
N GLU A 74 6.42 0.10 -9.58
CA GLU A 74 6.49 1.49 -10.04
C GLU A 74 5.57 2.38 -9.20
N CYS A 75 4.37 1.92 -8.90
CA CYS A 75 3.44 2.68 -8.07
C CYS A 75 3.98 2.89 -6.66
N ARG A 76 4.65 1.88 -6.11
CA ARG A 76 5.28 2.00 -4.79
C ARG A 76 6.36 3.07 -4.79
N THR A 77 7.20 3.08 -5.81
CA THR A 77 8.26 4.08 -5.93
C THR A 77 7.68 5.49 -6.03
N LEU A 78 6.63 5.64 -6.85
CA LEU A 78 5.98 6.94 -7.01
C LEU A 78 5.29 7.38 -5.72
N LEU A 79 4.66 6.46 -5.02
CA LEU A 79 4.02 6.75 -3.74
C LEU A 79 5.05 7.15 -2.69
N GLU A 80 6.15 6.43 -2.62
CA GLU A 80 7.23 6.75 -1.68
C GLU A 80 7.74 8.16 -1.95
N ASN A 81 8.01 8.49 -3.21
CA ASN A 81 8.47 9.82 -3.58
C ASN A 81 7.45 10.90 -3.24
N GLN A 82 6.17 10.60 -3.46
CA GLN A 82 5.09 11.55 -3.16
C GLN A 82 5.01 11.82 -1.66
N ILE A 83 5.08 10.77 -0.85
CA ILE A 83 5.03 10.91 0.60
C ILE A 83 6.29 11.62 1.09
N ALA A 84 7.45 11.26 0.56
CA ALA A 84 8.72 11.86 0.97
C ALA A 84 8.74 13.36 0.72
N LYS A 85 8.10 13.82 -0.34
CA LYS A 85 8.02 15.25 -0.63
C LYS A 85 7.13 16.01 0.34
N GLN A 86 6.21 15.33 0.99
CA GLN A 86 5.27 15.95 1.92
C GLN A 86 5.77 15.91 3.35
N LEU A 87 6.80 15.11 3.63
CA LEU A 87 7.31 14.94 4.99
C LEU A 87 8.67 15.63 5.14
N PRO A 88 8.90 16.27 6.28
CA PRO A 88 10.22 16.84 6.58
C PRO A 88 11.16 15.73 7.05
N LEU A 89 11.70 14.95 6.12
CA LEU A 89 12.43 13.71 6.40
C LEU A 89 13.60 13.88 7.37
N GLU A 90 14.22 15.05 7.37
CA GLU A 90 15.39 15.32 8.21
C GLU A 90 15.03 15.74 9.63
N ARG A 91 13.75 15.94 9.91
CA ARG A 91 13.29 16.40 11.20
C ARG A 91 12.92 15.19 12.08
N ALA A 92 13.14 15.36 13.35
CA ALA A 92 12.73 14.37 14.33
C ALA A 92 11.24 14.49 14.63
N VAL A 93 10.66 13.42 15.18
CA VAL A 93 9.26 13.44 15.59
C VAL A 93 9.17 13.07 17.07
N VAL A 94 8.11 13.53 17.72
CA VAL A 94 7.82 13.20 19.11
C VAL A 94 6.42 12.64 19.23
N LEU A 95 6.23 11.74 20.20
CA LEU A 95 4.90 11.22 20.50
C LEU A 95 4.13 12.26 21.30
N ARG A 96 2.94 12.59 20.83
CA ARG A 96 2.06 13.50 21.54
C ARG A 96 1.14 12.77 22.49
N VAL A 97 0.92 11.48 22.23
CA VAL A 97 0.01 10.64 23.01
C VAL A 97 0.77 9.42 23.46
N PRO A 98 0.73 9.02 24.75
CA PRO A 98 1.37 7.79 25.19
C PRO A 98 0.83 6.59 24.42
N LEU A 99 1.70 5.64 24.09
CA LEU A 99 1.31 4.46 23.32
C LEU A 99 0.16 3.70 23.96
N GLU A 100 0.13 3.65 25.29
CA GLU A 100 -0.90 2.94 26.03
C GLU A 100 -2.28 3.52 25.82
N GLN A 101 -2.37 4.78 25.39
CA GLN A 101 -3.64 5.46 25.20
C GLN A 101 -4.13 5.41 23.76
N ILE A 102 -3.35 4.81 22.85
CA ILE A 102 -3.71 4.72 21.45
C ILE A 102 -4.38 3.38 21.22
N GLU A 103 -5.66 3.42 20.83
CA GLU A 103 -6.42 2.20 20.59
C GLU A 103 -6.27 1.76 19.14
N GLY A 104 -6.41 0.46 18.93
CA GLY A 104 -6.44 -0.09 17.58
C GLY A 104 -5.10 -0.14 16.87
N LEU A 105 -4.00 -0.05 17.62
CA LEU A 105 -2.67 -0.15 17.00
C LEU A 105 -2.39 -1.57 16.57
N ASP A 106 -2.01 -1.75 15.31
CA ASP A 106 -1.48 -3.03 14.88
C ASP A 106 -0.02 -3.16 15.32
N ALA A 107 0.54 -4.37 15.20
CA ALA A 107 1.89 -4.65 15.68
C ALA A 107 2.95 -3.81 14.98
N ARG A 108 2.79 -3.56 13.68
CA ARG A 108 3.77 -2.80 12.91
C ARG A 108 3.78 -1.33 13.34
N THR A 109 2.61 -0.75 13.46
CA THR A 109 2.47 0.64 13.89
C THR A 109 3.00 0.81 15.31
N ALA A 110 2.62 -0.11 16.21
CA ALA A 110 3.10 -0.06 17.59
C ALA A 110 4.62 -0.17 17.67
N PHE A 111 5.20 -1.07 16.87
CA PHE A 111 6.66 -1.22 16.81
C PHE A 111 7.32 0.08 16.37
N LEU A 112 6.84 0.65 15.27
CA LEU A 112 7.42 1.87 14.73
C LEU A 112 7.32 3.02 15.74
N LEU A 113 6.16 3.21 16.33
CA LEU A 113 5.95 4.29 17.29
C LEU A 113 6.79 4.09 18.55
N SER A 114 7.09 2.84 18.93
CA SER A 114 7.95 2.56 20.07
C SER A 114 9.40 3.01 19.85
N ARG A 115 9.78 3.26 18.61
CA ARG A 115 11.12 3.72 18.27
C ARG A 115 11.26 5.25 18.26
N VAL A 116 10.14 5.95 18.43
CA VAL A 116 10.16 7.40 18.44
C VAL A 116 10.75 7.87 19.76
N ASP A 117 11.88 8.57 19.68
CA ASP A 117 12.62 9.05 20.85
C ASP A 117 12.77 10.58 20.89
N GLY A 118 12.17 11.29 19.93
CA GLY A 118 12.27 12.73 19.85
C GLY A 118 13.58 13.22 19.24
N ARG A 119 14.44 12.32 18.80
CA ARG A 119 15.76 12.69 18.25
C ARG A 119 15.99 12.08 16.87
N THR A 120 15.43 10.91 16.63
CA THR A 120 15.60 10.20 15.36
C THR A 120 14.76 10.89 14.30
N SER A 121 15.38 11.19 13.16
CA SER A 121 14.66 11.81 12.06
C SER A 121 13.65 10.86 11.45
N ILE A 122 12.69 11.41 10.71
CA ILE A 122 11.70 10.59 9.99
C ILE A 122 12.42 9.63 9.05
N ASP A 123 13.46 10.12 8.38
CA ASP A 123 14.21 9.30 7.42
C ASP A 123 14.88 8.11 8.12
N ASP A 124 15.58 8.38 9.21
CA ASP A 124 16.24 7.33 9.98
C ASP A 124 15.23 6.38 10.61
N LEU A 125 14.12 6.91 11.09
CA LEU A 125 13.07 6.10 11.70
C LEU A 125 12.49 5.12 10.69
N ALA A 126 12.28 5.58 9.45
CA ALA A 126 11.79 4.70 8.39
C ALA A 126 12.79 3.59 8.07
N ASP A 127 14.08 3.90 8.12
CA ASP A 127 15.13 2.91 7.85
C ASP A 127 15.30 1.92 9.01
N LEU A 128 15.07 2.36 10.24
CA LEU A 128 15.17 1.50 11.41
C LEU A 128 13.99 0.56 11.57
N ALA A 129 12.88 0.87 10.92
CA ALA A 129 11.69 0.03 11.00
C ALA A 129 11.93 -1.28 10.28
N SER A 130 11.51 -2.37 10.88
CA SER A 130 11.66 -3.70 10.28
C SER A 130 10.52 -3.95 9.30
N MET A 131 10.36 -3.05 8.34
CA MET A 131 9.29 -3.10 7.36
C MET A 131 9.73 -2.33 6.11
N PRO A 132 9.07 -2.52 4.97
CA PRO A 132 9.40 -1.74 3.77
C PRO A 132 9.30 -0.25 4.07
N ARG A 133 10.24 0.52 3.53
CA ARG A 133 10.33 1.97 3.77
C ARG A 133 9.01 2.68 3.48
N ILE A 134 8.34 2.29 2.40
CA ILE A 134 7.07 2.92 2.03
C ILE A 134 6.00 2.71 3.11
N GLU A 135 5.96 1.54 3.72
CA GLU A 135 5.01 1.28 4.81
C GLU A 135 5.32 2.15 6.02
N ALA A 136 6.60 2.25 6.37
CA ALA A 136 7.02 3.07 7.49
C ALA A 136 6.64 4.54 7.25
N LEU A 137 6.91 5.05 6.06
CA LEU A 137 6.57 6.44 5.73
C LEU A 137 5.07 6.69 5.74
N ARG A 138 4.27 5.72 5.28
CA ARG A 138 2.82 5.84 5.33
C ARG A 138 2.32 5.90 6.77
N ILE A 139 2.86 5.05 7.63
CA ILE A 139 2.48 5.05 9.05
C ILE A 139 2.84 6.39 9.69
N ILE A 140 4.04 6.89 9.44
CA ILE A 140 4.48 8.17 10.00
C ILE A 140 3.59 9.30 9.50
N ALA A 141 3.29 9.33 8.21
CA ALA A 141 2.44 10.37 7.64
C ALA A 141 1.06 10.38 8.27
N VAL A 142 0.44 9.21 8.42
CA VAL A 142 -0.87 9.10 9.06
C VAL A 142 -0.81 9.49 10.53
N ALA A 143 0.26 9.11 11.23
CA ALA A 143 0.42 9.44 12.64
C ALA A 143 0.58 10.95 12.85
N ILE A 144 1.29 11.63 11.95
CA ILE A 144 1.41 13.09 12.02
C ILE A 144 0.06 13.74 11.71
N GLU A 145 -0.61 13.26 10.68
CA GLU A 145 -1.90 13.80 10.28
C GLU A 145 -2.97 13.64 11.36
N SER A 146 -2.93 12.52 12.08
CA SER A 146 -3.89 12.25 13.13
C SER A 146 -3.52 12.88 14.48
N GLY A 147 -2.35 13.50 14.58
CA GLY A 147 -1.93 14.16 15.81
C GLY A 147 -1.26 13.25 16.82
N VAL A 148 -0.97 12.00 16.46
CA VAL A 148 -0.25 11.06 17.34
C VAL A 148 1.23 11.43 17.40
N LEU A 149 1.80 11.84 16.28
CA LEU A 149 3.16 12.34 16.19
C LEU A 149 3.16 13.82 15.86
N ASP A 150 4.16 14.53 16.35
CA ASP A 150 4.39 15.91 15.97
C ASP A 150 5.83 16.03 15.50
N VAL A 151 6.05 16.92 14.55
CA VAL A 151 7.40 17.18 14.05
C VAL A 151 8.09 18.15 15.00
N ASP A 152 9.30 17.81 15.40
CA ASP A 152 10.09 18.68 16.25
C ASP A 152 10.50 19.92 15.45
N ASP A 153 10.28 21.09 16.01
CA ASP A 153 10.58 22.35 15.32
C ASP A 153 12.04 22.79 15.49
N TYR A 154 12.86 22.03 16.18
CA TYR A 154 14.27 22.37 16.38
C TYR A 154 15.23 21.65 15.48
#